data_711ac6df74703b7403c0846f788b2a4b
#
_entry.id   711ac6df74703b7403c0846f788b2a4b
#
_cell.length_a   1.000
_cell.length_b   1.000
_cell.length_c   1.000
_cell.angle_alpha   90.00
_cell.angle_beta   90.00
_cell.angle_gamma   90.00
#
_symmetry.space_group_name_H-M   'P 1'
#
loop_
_entity.id
_entity.type
_entity.pdbx_description
1 polymer ?
#
loop_
_entity_poly.entity_id
_entity_poly.type
_entity_poly.pdbx_seq_one_letter_code
_entity_poly.pdbx_strand_id
1 'polypeptide(L)'
;LFRSDLSKSFEAFEPWMEQVRDIVICGDSDLPGRTLVKHLTDYFGARCLLTTLPGDCKDISDVLATYGIEIVREIIESARPQHTADIVTVSERANGILNVLHGEYDHGYDVGYGPLTDHVFHPTDQGGLIIETGVPNSGKTDFLNDLTCRLMAKTGRYVCYLSFEVPDKDKHIAHLVQLMLGKVNTVNYTQEQLKPIVSFLNSHMVHLDLHEVSPTPNNIIARADMVRRTLPLKYLIIDPYLFMEVETNRYNTETQAIKAMLTQMQAWGRTNNIWVIIVAHPRKLTKLNGKNELEEIDMYTIAGSANWANLADFIFSISRISRQDGNYTRLDMLKVRDQDLCQTGSVLYVRQACGRYDERESEEQVIAEAQGKVMSKDHLPWTGQLTVDN
;
A
#
# COMPACT_ATOMS: atom_id res chain seq x y z
N LEU A 1 34.98 21.26 4.20
CA LEU A 1 36.43 21.16 4.55
C LEU A 1 36.78 19.96 5.43
N PHE A 2 35.84 19.27 6.07
CA PHE A 2 36.10 18.16 7.02
C PHE A 2 35.98 16.73 6.47
N ARG A 3 35.56 16.52 5.22
CA ARG A 3 35.32 15.16 4.68
C ARG A 3 36.58 14.42 4.22
N SER A 4 37.68 15.10 3.87
CA SER A 4 38.89 14.43 3.36
C SER A 4 40.00 14.21 4.40
N ASP A 5 39.90 14.83 5.58
CA ASP A 5 40.97 14.75 6.59
C ASP A 5 40.71 13.72 7.69
N LEU A 6 39.43 13.40 7.97
CA LEU A 6 39.09 12.42 9.03
C LEU A 6 39.54 11.01 8.68
N SER A 7 39.34 10.55 7.43
CA SER A 7 39.78 9.21 7.00
C SER A 7 41.31 9.08 7.11
N LYS A 8 42.07 10.08 6.68
CA LYS A 8 43.56 10.10 6.78
C LYS A 8 44.03 10.12 8.24
N SER A 9 43.31 10.82 9.12
CA SER A 9 43.67 10.86 10.53
C SER A 9 43.46 9.50 11.20
N PHE A 10 42.44 8.75 10.77
CA PHE A 10 42.18 7.41 11.32
C PHE A 10 43.05 6.30 10.69
N GLU A 11 43.47 6.42 9.42
CA GLU A 11 44.42 5.51 8.79
C GLU A 11 45.73 5.41 9.61
N ALA A 12 46.20 6.51 10.21
CA ALA A 12 47.38 6.50 11.07
C ALA A 12 47.20 5.73 12.37
N PHE A 13 45.99 5.53 12.84
CA PHE A 13 45.64 4.81 14.07
C PHE A 13 45.06 3.42 13.81
N GLU A 14 44.88 3.02 12.55
CA GLU A 14 44.21 1.78 12.16
C GLU A 14 44.82 0.54 12.84
N PRO A 15 46.14 0.34 12.89
CA PRO A 15 46.74 -0.83 13.55
C PRO A 15 46.47 -0.89 15.06
N TRP A 16 46.27 0.28 15.70
CA TRP A 16 45.94 0.35 17.12
C TRP A 16 44.45 0.15 17.35
N MET A 17 43.61 0.72 16.47
CA MET A 17 42.17 0.60 16.51
C MET A 17 41.66 -0.82 16.26
N GLU A 18 42.42 -1.69 15.59
CA GLU A 18 42.09 -3.13 15.46
C GLU A 18 42.04 -3.85 16.80
N GLN A 19 42.79 -3.37 17.79
CA GLN A 19 42.87 -3.96 19.14
C GLN A 19 41.76 -3.42 20.08
N VAL A 20 41.07 -2.35 19.69
CA VAL A 20 40.03 -1.70 20.49
C VAL A 20 38.69 -2.39 20.22
N ARG A 21 38.07 -2.96 21.25
CA ARG A 21 36.77 -3.61 21.16
C ARG A 21 35.62 -2.61 21.07
N ASP A 22 35.60 -1.66 22.00
CA ASP A 22 34.52 -0.69 22.17
C ASP A 22 35.07 0.73 22.07
N ILE A 23 34.38 1.58 21.33
CA ILE A 23 34.74 2.98 21.08
C ILE A 23 33.59 3.85 21.63
N VAL A 24 33.84 4.54 22.74
CA VAL A 24 32.86 5.48 23.31
C VAL A 24 32.95 6.83 22.60
N ILE A 25 31.86 7.29 22.02
CA ILE A 25 31.76 8.58 21.35
C ILE A 25 30.93 9.53 22.19
N CYS A 26 31.56 10.59 22.67
CA CYS A 26 30.93 11.73 23.36
C CYS A 26 30.79 12.89 22.38
N GLY A 27 29.71 12.91 21.60
CA GLY A 27 29.48 13.95 20.60
C GLY A 27 28.77 15.17 21.16
N ASP A 28 29.04 16.34 20.57
CA ASP A 28 28.33 17.57 20.88
C ASP A 28 26.86 17.48 20.46
N SER A 29 25.99 18.13 21.18
CA SER A 29 24.53 18.11 20.91
C SER A 29 24.11 18.98 19.71
N ASP A 30 25.03 19.77 19.12
CA ASP A 30 24.76 20.61 17.97
C ASP A 30 24.79 19.84 16.62
N LEU A 31 24.39 20.49 15.53
CA LEU A 31 24.29 19.86 14.23
C LEU A 31 25.65 19.35 13.68
N PRO A 32 26.77 20.11 13.79
CA PRO A 32 28.09 19.59 13.43
C PRO A 32 28.51 18.36 14.25
N GLY A 33 28.28 18.38 15.57
CA GLY A 33 28.57 17.25 16.47
C GLY A 33 27.80 15.99 16.10
N ARG A 34 26.49 16.10 15.86
CA ARG A 34 25.65 14.96 15.41
C ARG A 34 26.11 14.43 14.04
N THR A 35 26.56 15.31 13.13
CA THR A 35 27.10 14.90 11.83
C THR A 35 28.41 14.12 12.00
N LEU A 36 29.28 14.56 12.91
CA LEU A 36 30.52 13.86 13.23
C LEU A 36 30.24 12.49 13.85
N VAL A 37 29.35 12.43 14.85
CA VAL A 37 28.93 11.16 15.48
C VAL A 37 28.44 10.17 14.40
N LYS A 38 27.60 10.62 13.48
CA LYS A 38 27.12 9.77 12.40
C LYS A 38 28.27 9.25 11.53
N HIS A 39 29.19 10.09 11.11
CA HIS A 39 30.35 9.64 10.31
C HIS A 39 31.23 8.63 11.06
N LEU A 40 31.45 8.83 12.37
CA LEU A 40 32.22 7.90 13.19
C LEU A 40 31.52 6.56 13.36
N THR A 41 30.21 6.57 13.58
CA THR A 41 29.42 5.33 13.64
C THR A 41 29.31 4.60 12.31
N ASP A 42 29.20 5.32 11.20
CA ASP A 42 29.26 4.72 9.86
C ASP A 42 30.61 4.05 9.58
N TYR A 43 31.71 4.63 10.11
CA TYR A 43 33.09 4.12 9.91
C TYR A 43 33.41 2.93 10.82
N PHE A 44 33.16 3.06 12.14
CA PHE A 44 33.53 2.04 13.13
C PHE A 44 32.44 0.98 13.38
N GLY A 45 31.22 1.24 12.93
CA GLY A 45 30.11 0.28 12.98
C GLY A 45 29.71 -0.09 14.39
N ALA A 46 29.49 -1.39 14.61
CA ALA A 46 28.97 -1.96 15.86
C ALA A 46 29.89 -1.80 17.07
N ARG A 47 31.11 -1.31 16.90
CA ARG A 47 32.04 -1.02 18.02
C ARG A 47 31.75 0.32 18.73
N CYS A 48 30.90 1.16 18.15
CA CYS A 48 30.60 2.47 18.72
C CYS A 48 29.56 2.39 19.84
N LEU A 49 29.89 2.97 20.96
CA LEU A 49 28.99 3.23 22.08
C LEU A 49 28.76 4.74 22.15
N LEU A 50 27.52 5.19 22.19
CA LEU A 50 27.18 6.61 22.29
C LEU A 50 26.81 6.98 23.71
N THR A 51 27.25 8.16 24.12
CA THR A 51 26.83 8.78 25.39
C THR A 51 25.57 9.64 25.15
N THR A 52 24.78 9.81 26.20
CA THR A 52 23.67 10.78 26.25
C THR A 52 24.04 11.89 27.21
N LEU A 53 24.12 13.13 26.72
CA LEU A 53 24.36 14.30 27.56
C LEU A 53 23.06 14.77 28.20
N PRO A 54 23.11 15.37 29.42
CA PRO A 54 21.98 16.10 29.99
C PRO A 54 21.49 17.20 29.05
N GLY A 55 20.17 17.47 29.04
CA GLY A 55 19.56 18.35 28.06
C GLY A 55 19.97 19.83 28.10
N ASP A 56 20.62 20.23 29.17
CA ASP A 56 21.18 21.56 29.41
C ASP A 56 22.66 21.68 29.04
N CYS A 57 23.32 20.57 28.66
CA CYS A 57 24.73 20.54 28.27
C CYS A 57 24.90 20.36 26.77
N LYS A 58 25.80 21.16 26.20
CA LYS A 58 26.13 21.08 24.76
C LYS A 58 27.15 19.97 24.48
N ASP A 59 28.14 19.85 25.35
CA ASP A 59 29.25 18.90 25.21
C ASP A 59 29.66 18.33 26.61
N ILE A 60 30.61 17.40 26.57
CA ILE A 60 31.10 16.76 27.82
C ILE A 60 31.85 17.73 28.73
N SER A 61 32.37 18.83 28.20
CA SER A 61 33.04 19.88 29.00
C SER A 61 32.02 20.67 29.81
N ASP A 62 30.85 20.95 29.23
CA ASP A 62 29.74 21.56 29.96
C ASP A 62 29.27 20.66 31.12
N VAL A 63 29.22 19.33 30.89
CA VAL A 63 28.86 18.36 31.93
C VAL A 63 29.90 18.40 33.04
N LEU A 64 31.19 18.39 32.70
CA LEU A 64 32.27 18.46 33.67
C LEU A 64 32.21 19.74 34.55
N ALA A 65 31.93 20.87 33.87
CA ALA A 65 31.84 22.17 34.56
C ALA A 65 30.60 22.26 35.49
N THR A 66 29.47 21.68 35.06
CA THR A 66 28.18 21.81 35.74
C THR A 66 27.99 20.74 36.83
N TYR A 67 28.34 19.49 36.52
CA TYR A 67 28.01 18.32 37.33
C TYR A 67 29.24 17.61 37.96
N GLY A 68 30.45 17.95 37.50
CA GLY A 68 31.68 17.36 38.01
C GLY A 68 32.07 16.03 37.37
N ILE A 69 33.25 15.53 37.78
CA ILE A 69 33.93 14.40 37.13
C ILE A 69 33.16 13.05 37.31
N GLU A 70 32.44 12.89 38.42
CA GLU A 70 31.74 11.63 38.70
C GLU A 70 30.58 11.42 37.71
N ILE A 71 29.85 12.46 37.37
CA ILE A 71 28.79 12.40 36.34
C ILE A 71 29.37 12.15 34.96
N VAL A 72 30.51 12.76 34.60
CA VAL A 72 31.22 12.44 33.36
C VAL A 72 31.59 10.96 33.29
N ARG A 73 32.07 10.38 34.37
CA ARG A 73 32.40 8.96 34.45
C ARG A 73 31.14 8.09 34.24
N GLU A 74 30.06 8.42 34.94
CA GLU A 74 28.78 7.72 34.80
C GLU A 74 28.24 7.76 33.35
N ILE A 75 28.32 8.93 32.70
CA ILE A 75 27.93 9.09 31.28
C ILE A 75 28.75 8.16 30.37
N ILE A 76 30.07 8.10 30.56
CA ILE A 76 30.95 7.26 29.75
C ILE A 76 30.67 5.77 30.05
N GLU A 77 30.49 5.36 31.29
CA GLU A 77 30.21 3.98 31.70
C GLU A 77 28.79 3.53 31.26
N SER A 78 27.86 4.48 31.18
CA SER A 78 26.49 4.24 30.72
C SER A 78 26.35 4.26 29.19
N ALA A 79 27.42 4.52 28.43
CA ALA A 79 27.37 4.54 26.97
C ALA A 79 26.79 3.24 26.40
N ARG A 80 25.95 3.37 25.39
CA ARG A 80 25.22 2.24 24.78
C ARG A 80 25.53 2.17 23.27
N PRO A 81 25.49 0.96 22.67
CA PRO A 81 25.56 0.84 21.24
C PRO A 81 24.49 1.74 20.59
N GLN A 82 24.91 2.44 19.55
CA GLN A 82 23.90 3.10 18.72
C GLN A 82 23.00 1.99 18.14
N HIS A 83 21.78 1.93 18.61
CA HIS A 83 20.77 1.20 17.88
C HIS A 83 20.58 1.95 16.54
N THR A 84 21.04 1.37 15.46
CA THR A 84 20.62 1.83 14.13
C THR A 84 19.10 1.83 14.14
N ALA A 85 18.47 2.76 13.44
CA ALA A 85 17.00 2.83 13.34
C ALA A 85 16.37 1.48 12.91
N ASP A 86 17.22 0.57 12.43
CA ASP A 86 16.86 -0.76 11.95
C ASP A 86 16.88 -1.85 13.06
N ILE A 87 17.43 -1.55 14.26
CA ILE A 87 17.48 -2.50 15.38
C ILE A 87 16.56 -1.99 16.48
N VAL A 88 15.48 -2.73 16.73
CA VAL A 88 14.45 -2.39 17.71
C VAL A 88 14.50 -3.40 18.85
N THR A 89 14.65 -2.93 20.09
CA THR A 89 14.61 -3.79 21.28
C THR A 89 13.17 -3.98 21.76
N VAL A 90 12.92 -5.07 22.48
CA VAL A 90 11.60 -5.33 23.10
C VAL A 90 11.20 -4.21 24.07
N SER A 91 12.17 -3.67 24.81
CA SER A 91 11.91 -2.57 25.76
C SER A 91 11.42 -1.29 25.09
N GLU A 92 11.96 -0.96 23.91
CA GLU A 92 11.50 0.19 23.12
C GLU A 92 10.07 0.02 22.58
N ARG A 93 9.58 -1.20 22.52
CA ARG A 93 8.23 -1.56 22.05
C ARG A 93 7.25 -1.87 23.17
N ALA A 94 7.65 -1.77 24.44
CA ALA A 94 6.82 -2.19 25.57
C ALA A 94 5.39 -1.60 25.55
N ASN A 95 5.26 -0.29 25.30
CA ASN A 95 3.94 0.36 25.21
C ASN A 95 3.15 -0.13 23.98
N GLY A 96 3.80 -0.27 22.83
CA GLY A 96 3.15 -0.81 21.62
C GLY A 96 2.69 -2.25 21.81
N ILE A 97 3.47 -3.08 22.53
CA ILE A 97 3.08 -4.45 22.85
C ILE A 97 1.83 -4.45 23.75
N LEU A 98 1.79 -3.59 24.77
CA LEU A 98 0.62 -3.46 25.64
C LEU A 98 -0.62 -3.02 24.86
N ASN A 99 -0.49 -2.04 23.96
CA ASN A 99 -1.58 -1.60 23.11
C ASN A 99 -2.14 -2.76 22.26
N VAL A 100 -1.25 -3.55 21.62
CA VAL A 100 -1.67 -4.74 20.86
C VAL A 100 -2.38 -5.77 21.74
N LEU A 101 -1.85 -6.05 22.93
CA LEU A 101 -2.47 -6.99 23.88
C LEU A 101 -3.83 -6.52 24.41
N HIS A 102 -4.07 -5.21 24.45
CA HIS A 102 -5.34 -4.60 24.82
C HIS A 102 -6.29 -4.42 23.63
N GLY A 103 -5.91 -4.83 22.42
CA GLY A 103 -6.71 -4.63 21.20
C GLY A 103 -6.67 -3.19 20.67
N GLU A 104 -5.73 -2.37 21.14
CA GLU A 104 -5.54 -0.98 20.70
C GLU A 104 -4.56 -0.93 19.52
N TYR A 105 -4.95 -1.47 18.38
CA TYR A 105 -4.18 -1.42 17.13
C TYR A 105 -5.08 -1.09 15.95
N ASP A 106 -4.49 -0.83 14.80
CA ASP A 106 -5.22 -0.50 13.56
C ASP A 106 -5.99 -1.74 13.07
N HIS A 107 -7.30 -1.75 13.29
CA HIS A 107 -8.21 -2.80 12.83
C HIS A 107 -8.59 -2.66 11.35
N GLY A 108 -8.04 -1.65 10.66
CA GLY A 108 -8.43 -1.31 9.30
C GLY A 108 -9.76 -0.57 9.22
N TYR A 109 -10.28 -0.44 8.02
CA TYR A 109 -11.54 0.27 7.76
C TYR A 109 -12.38 -0.45 6.73
N ASP A 110 -13.71 -0.34 6.86
CA ASP A 110 -14.63 -0.87 5.86
C ASP A 110 -14.48 -0.11 4.54
N VAL A 111 -14.69 -0.81 3.43
CA VAL A 111 -14.59 -0.26 2.08
C VAL A 111 -15.93 0.17 1.50
N GLY A 112 -17.00 0.13 2.29
CA GLY A 112 -18.31 0.67 1.96
C GLY A 112 -19.21 -0.23 1.12
N TYR A 113 -18.97 -1.55 1.09
CA TYR A 113 -19.90 -2.51 0.48
C TYR A 113 -20.90 -3.04 1.49
N GLY A 114 -20.42 -3.50 2.66
CA GLY A 114 -21.21 -4.04 3.75
C GLY A 114 -20.46 -5.12 4.54
N PRO A 115 -21.11 -5.74 5.54
CA PRO A 115 -20.44 -6.56 6.52
C PRO A 115 -19.81 -7.85 5.97
N LEU A 116 -20.32 -8.40 4.85
CA LEU A 116 -19.72 -9.58 4.24
C LEU A 116 -18.39 -9.24 3.58
N THR A 117 -18.32 -8.10 2.91
CA THR A 117 -17.07 -7.60 2.33
C THR A 117 -16.08 -7.23 3.43
N ASP A 118 -16.51 -6.57 4.50
CA ASP A 118 -15.65 -6.18 5.62
C ASP A 118 -15.04 -7.40 6.32
N HIS A 119 -15.75 -8.54 6.35
CA HIS A 119 -15.20 -9.78 6.89
C HIS A 119 -14.03 -10.35 6.10
N VAL A 120 -13.94 -10.08 4.81
CA VAL A 120 -12.90 -10.63 3.92
C VAL A 120 -11.90 -9.57 3.44
N PHE A 121 -12.26 -8.29 3.47
CA PHE A 121 -11.41 -7.20 2.97
C PHE A 121 -11.49 -5.95 3.84
N HIS A 122 -10.50 -5.77 4.69
CA HIS A 122 -10.41 -4.69 5.66
C HIS A 122 -9.00 -4.08 5.67
N PRO A 123 -8.65 -3.20 4.72
CA PRO A 123 -7.31 -2.61 4.63
C PRO A 123 -7.04 -1.67 5.81
N THR A 124 -5.77 -1.64 6.25
CA THR A 124 -5.29 -0.78 7.33
C THR A 124 -4.65 0.51 6.80
N ASP A 125 -4.27 1.39 7.71
CA ASP A 125 -3.49 2.57 7.36
C ASP A 125 -2.00 2.29 7.05
N GLN A 126 -1.52 1.07 7.27
CA GLN A 126 -0.10 0.72 7.09
C GLN A 126 0.36 0.60 5.63
N GLY A 127 -0.58 0.46 4.69
CA GLY A 127 -0.24 0.23 3.29
C GLY A 127 0.35 -1.16 3.02
N GLY A 128 0.61 -1.45 1.74
CA GLY A 128 1.09 -2.76 1.31
C GLY A 128 0.77 -3.07 -0.14
N LEU A 129 0.58 -4.35 -0.46
CA LEU A 129 0.35 -4.84 -1.81
C LEU A 129 -0.95 -5.63 -1.90
N ILE A 130 -1.86 -5.19 -2.75
CA ILE A 130 -3.13 -5.84 -3.09
C ILE A 130 -3.06 -6.30 -4.54
N ILE A 131 -3.45 -7.54 -4.80
CA ILE A 131 -3.54 -8.09 -6.14
C ILE A 131 -4.99 -8.42 -6.45
N GLU A 132 -5.48 -7.85 -7.54
CA GLU A 132 -6.75 -8.22 -8.15
C GLU A 132 -6.49 -9.13 -9.34
N THR A 133 -7.20 -10.26 -9.43
CA THR A 133 -7.11 -11.18 -10.56
C THR A 133 -8.48 -11.60 -11.07
N GLY A 134 -8.51 -12.32 -12.17
CA GLY A 134 -9.73 -12.83 -12.80
C GLY A 134 -9.56 -13.01 -14.32
N VAL A 135 -10.36 -13.87 -14.92
CA VAL A 135 -10.31 -14.10 -16.38
C VAL A 135 -10.63 -12.82 -17.15
N PRO A 136 -10.21 -12.70 -18.41
CA PRO A 136 -10.65 -11.61 -19.29
C PRO A 136 -12.18 -11.48 -19.30
N ASN A 137 -12.68 -10.25 -19.30
CA ASN A 137 -14.12 -9.93 -19.27
C ASN A 137 -14.89 -10.37 -18.00
N SER A 138 -14.19 -10.68 -16.91
CA SER A 138 -14.86 -11.01 -15.63
C SER A 138 -15.40 -9.78 -14.87
N GLY A 139 -15.07 -8.57 -15.31
CA GLY A 139 -15.52 -7.33 -14.68
C GLY A 139 -14.52 -6.74 -13.68
N LYS A 140 -13.24 -7.12 -13.72
CA LYS A 140 -12.17 -6.59 -12.84
C LYS A 140 -12.14 -5.07 -12.83
N THR A 141 -11.89 -4.45 -13.96
CA THR A 141 -11.80 -2.98 -14.07
C THR A 141 -13.08 -2.28 -13.61
N ASP A 142 -14.27 -2.86 -13.89
CA ASP A 142 -15.55 -2.32 -13.41
C ASP A 142 -15.63 -2.38 -11.87
N PHE A 143 -15.26 -3.53 -11.27
CA PHE A 143 -15.24 -3.70 -9.82
C PHE A 143 -14.21 -2.77 -9.17
N LEU A 144 -13.00 -2.69 -9.75
CA LEU A 144 -11.94 -1.81 -9.27
C LEU A 144 -12.34 -0.33 -9.31
N ASN A 145 -13.10 0.09 -10.33
CA ASN A 145 -13.61 1.45 -10.44
C ASN A 145 -14.63 1.75 -9.32
N ASP A 146 -15.57 0.83 -9.05
CA ASP A 146 -16.51 0.98 -7.93
C ASP A 146 -15.79 0.98 -6.57
N LEU A 147 -14.84 0.06 -6.38
CA LEU A 147 -13.97 0.03 -5.20
C LEU A 147 -13.20 1.35 -5.04
N THR A 148 -12.66 1.89 -6.12
CA THR A 148 -11.93 3.17 -6.11
C THR A 148 -12.81 4.31 -5.64
N CYS A 149 -14.04 4.41 -6.16
CA CYS A 149 -15.01 5.42 -5.71
C CYS A 149 -15.32 5.29 -4.21
N ARG A 150 -15.49 4.06 -3.72
CA ARG A 150 -15.77 3.78 -2.30
C ARG A 150 -14.58 4.11 -1.41
N LEU A 151 -13.38 3.73 -1.80
CA LEU A 151 -12.15 4.04 -1.07
C LEU A 151 -11.95 5.55 -0.94
N MET A 152 -12.12 6.32 -2.02
CA MET A 152 -12.04 7.79 -1.97
C MET A 152 -13.10 8.37 -1.01
N ALA A 153 -14.35 7.93 -1.14
CA ALA A 153 -15.44 8.43 -0.32
C ALA A 153 -15.26 8.09 1.18
N LYS A 154 -14.73 6.90 1.49
CA LYS A 154 -14.56 6.43 2.87
C LYS A 154 -13.35 7.04 3.56
N THR A 155 -12.23 7.17 2.86
CA THR A 155 -10.97 7.61 3.47
C THR A 155 -10.69 9.10 3.30
N GLY A 156 -11.38 9.77 2.37
CA GLY A 156 -11.08 11.16 2.00
C GLY A 156 -9.67 11.36 1.44
N ARG A 157 -8.98 10.27 1.01
CA ARG A 157 -7.60 10.32 0.55
C ARG A 157 -7.51 10.12 -0.95
N TYR A 158 -6.37 10.54 -1.51
CA TYR A 158 -6.13 10.50 -2.93
C TYR A 158 -5.83 9.11 -3.45
N VAL A 159 -6.38 8.84 -4.64
CA VAL A 159 -6.06 7.69 -5.49
C VAL A 159 -5.23 8.17 -6.67
N CYS A 160 -4.11 7.52 -6.90
CA CYS A 160 -3.30 7.68 -8.09
C CYS A 160 -3.56 6.49 -9.03
N TYR A 161 -4.14 6.74 -10.19
CA TYR A 161 -4.58 5.69 -11.11
C TYR A 161 -3.72 5.65 -12.37
N LEU A 162 -3.13 4.50 -12.66
CA LEU A 162 -2.42 4.20 -13.90
C LEU A 162 -3.20 3.12 -14.66
N SER A 163 -3.91 3.51 -15.71
CA SER A 163 -4.59 2.59 -16.62
C SER A 163 -3.88 2.51 -17.95
N PHE A 164 -3.62 1.28 -18.37
CA PHE A 164 -3.12 0.97 -19.70
C PHE A 164 -4.23 0.48 -20.66
N GLU A 165 -5.30 -0.11 -20.11
CA GLU A 165 -6.43 -0.62 -20.92
C GLU A 165 -7.41 0.48 -21.32
N VAL A 166 -7.54 1.54 -20.54
CA VAL A 166 -8.40 2.68 -20.84
C VAL A 166 -7.54 3.92 -21.10
N PRO A 167 -6.99 4.06 -22.32
CA PRO A 167 -6.13 5.19 -22.67
C PRO A 167 -6.88 6.53 -22.67
N ASP A 168 -8.19 6.51 -22.92
CA ASP A 168 -9.08 7.67 -22.91
C ASP A 168 -9.50 7.99 -21.46
N LYS A 169 -8.78 8.93 -20.85
CA LYS A 169 -9.02 9.37 -19.47
C LYS A 169 -10.40 9.97 -19.29
N ASP A 170 -10.93 10.65 -20.30
CA ASP A 170 -12.27 11.26 -20.25
C ASP A 170 -13.35 10.18 -20.12
N LYS A 171 -13.19 9.06 -20.86
CA LYS A 171 -14.10 7.91 -20.73
C LYS A 171 -14.00 7.26 -19.35
N HIS A 172 -12.79 7.12 -18.81
CA HIS A 172 -12.62 6.57 -17.48
C HIS A 172 -13.27 7.46 -16.42
N ILE A 173 -13.00 8.77 -16.44
CA ILE A 173 -13.61 9.74 -15.52
C ILE A 173 -15.14 9.76 -15.69
N ALA A 174 -15.65 9.75 -16.92
CA ALA A 174 -17.10 9.69 -17.17
C ALA A 174 -17.74 8.43 -16.57
N HIS A 175 -17.05 7.29 -16.61
CA HIS A 175 -17.52 6.06 -15.96
C HIS A 175 -17.56 6.21 -14.41
N LEU A 176 -16.51 6.79 -13.80
CA LEU A 176 -16.52 7.08 -12.36
C LEU A 176 -17.64 8.04 -11.97
N VAL A 177 -17.91 9.06 -12.79
CA VAL A 177 -19.04 9.99 -12.59
C VAL A 177 -20.36 9.23 -12.60
N GLN A 178 -20.56 8.29 -13.51
CA GLN A 178 -21.78 7.46 -13.56
C GLN A 178 -21.94 6.58 -12.34
N LEU A 179 -20.86 5.95 -11.90
CA LEU A 179 -20.82 5.19 -10.65
C LEU A 179 -21.25 6.06 -9.47
N MET A 180 -20.73 7.27 -9.36
CA MET A 180 -21.04 8.18 -8.26
C MET A 180 -22.45 8.76 -8.34
N LEU A 181 -22.97 9.03 -9.53
CA LEU A 181 -24.37 9.45 -9.74
C LEU A 181 -25.38 8.33 -9.51
N GLY A 182 -24.98 7.06 -9.63
CA GLY A 182 -25.89 5.94 -9.66
C GLY A 182 -26.82 5.93 -10.88
N LYS A 183 -26.37 6.49 -12.00
CA LYS A 183 -27.16 6.65 -13.22
C LYS A 183 -26.45 6.05 -14.43
N VAL A 184 -27.21 5.60 -15.42
CA VAL A 184 -26.70 5.03 -16.66
C VAL A 184 -26.36 6.10 -17.71
N ASN A 185 -25.51 5.76 -18.68
CA ASN A 185 -25.03 6.65 -19.73
C ASN A 185 -26.11 7.34 -20.57
N THR A 186 -27.31 6.77 -20.67
CA THR A 186 -28.40 7.28 -21.49
C THR A 186 -29.13 8.50 -20.87
N VAL A 187 -28.76 8.88 -19.66
CA VAL A 187 -29.37 10.01 -18.95
C VAL A 187 -28.59 11.29 -19.26
N ASN A 188 -29.30 12.34 -19.70
CA ASN A 188 -28.69 13.66 -19.84
C ASN A 188 -28.40 14.24 -18.46
N TYR A 189 -27.12 14.44 -18.16
CA TYR A 189 -26.68 15.09 -16.94
C TYR A 189 -26.68 16.60 -17.08
N THR A 190 -27.19 17.30 -16.09
CA THR A 190 -27.04 18.76 -16.02
C THR A 190 -25.67 19.13 -15.46
N GLN A 191 -25.17 20.32 -15.77
CA GLN A 191 -23.90 20.80 -15.19
C GLN A 191 -23.96 20.88 -13.66
N GLU A 192 -25.11 21.22 -13.08
CA GLU A 192 -25.32 21.27 -11.63
C GLU A 192 -25.18 19.89 -10.98
N GLN A 193 -25.60 18.82 -11.64
CA GLN A 193 -25.45 17.46 -11.15
C GLN A 193 -24.00 16.96 -11.26
N LEU A 194 -23.28 17.41 -12.28
CA LEU A 194 -21.89 17.00 -12.52
C LEU A 194 -20.89 17.73 -11.63
N LYS A 195 -21.12 19.03 -11.37
CA LYS A 195 -20.17 19.90 -10.66
C LYS A 195 -19.70 19.35 -9.32
N PRO A 196 -20.55 18.88 -8.39
CA PRO A 196 -20.11 18.33 -7.12
C PRO A 196 -19.22 17.08 -7.27
N ILE A 197 -19.61 16.19 -8.20
CA ILE A 197 -18.88 14.92 -8.43
C ILE A 197 -17.54 15.17 -9.10
N VAL A 198 -17.50 16.03 -10.10
CA VAL A 198 -16.24 16.42 -10.75
C VAL A 198 -15.32 17.11 -9.75
N SER A 199 -15.85 17.97 -8.89
CA SER A 199 -15.09 18.61 -7.81
C SER A 199 -14.55 17.58 -6.83
N PHE A 200 -15.36 16.60 -6.41
CA PHE A 200 -14.92 15.50 -5.55
C PHE A 200 -13.81 14.66 -6.20
N LEU A 201 -13.99 14.24 -7.45
CA LEU A 201 -12.96 13.48 -8.17
C LEU A 201 -11.65 14.28 -8.30
N ASN A 202 -11.74 15.56 -8.63
CA ASN A 202 -10.58 16.44 -8.73
C ASN A 202 -9.83 16.59 -7.40
N SER A 203 -10.54 16.52 -6.27
CA SER A 203 -9.94 16.62 -4.93
C SER A 203 -9.51 15.28 -4.33
N HIS A 204 -9.69 14.14 -5.04
CA HIS A 204 -9.36 12.81 -4.51
C HIS A 204 -8.66 11.88 -5.50
N MET A 205 -8.49 12.29 -6.75
CA MET A 205 -7.93 11.42 -7.79
C MET A 205 -6.97 12.15 -8.71
N VAL A 206 -5.91 11.45 -9.10
CA VAL A 206 -5.01 11.82 -10.18
C VAL A 206 -4.75 10.62 -11.10
N HIS A 207 -4.60 10.87 -12.39
CA HIS A 207 -4.12 9.87 -13.33
C HIS A 207 -2.64 10.03 -13.56
N LEU A 208 -1.88 8.93 -13.52
CA LEU A 208 -0.52 8.91 -14.04
C LEU A 208 -0.56 8.82 -15.57
N ASP A 209 0.29 9.61 -16.18
CA ASP A 209 0.55 9.58 -17.61
C ASP A 209 2.01 9.26 -17.84
N LEU A 210 2.29 8.13 -18.51
CA LEU A 210 3.64 7.65 -18.79
C LEU A 210 3.97 7.69 -20.29
N HIS A 211 3.30 8.56 -21.10
CA HIS A 211 3.52 8.61 -22.55
C HIS A 211 4.98 8.86 -22.97
N GLU A 212 5.73 9.58 -22.13
CA GLU A 212 7.12 9.93 -22.42
C GLU A 212 8.15 9.07 -21.70
N VAL A 213 7.69 8.11 -20.89
CA VAL A 213 8.57 7.34 -19.99
C VAL A 213 8.13 5.88 -19.97
N SER A 214 9.08 4.96 -20.15
CA SER A 214 8.80 3.53 -20.00
C SER A 214 8.12 3.19 -18.65
N PRO A 215 7.08 2.36 -18.65
CA PRO A 215 6.33 1.99 -17.45
C PRO A 215 7.08 0.96 -16.58
N THR A 216 8.31 1.29 -16.23
CA THR A 216 9.09 0.49 -15.29
C THR A 216 8.63 0.73 -13.85
N PRO A 217 8.83 -0.23 -12.92
CA PRO A 217 8.53 -0.04 -11.50
C PRO A 217 9.15 1.23 -10.92
N ASN A 218 10.41 1.53 -11.27
CA ASN A 218 11.12 2.72 -10.84
C ASN A 218 10.43 4.02 -11.29
N ASN A 219 10.03 4.08 -12.55
CA ASN A 219 9.39 5.26 -13.13
C ASN A 219 7.99 5.48 -12.54
N ILE A 220 7.22 4.40 -12.33
CA ILE A 220 5.91 4.46 -11.68
C ILE A 220 6.03 4.98 -10.25
N ILE A 221 6.95 4.41 -9.47
CA ILE A 221 7.22 4.82 -8.09
C ILE A 221 7.69 6.28 -8.05
N ALA A 222 8.62 6.68 -8.91
CA ALA A 222 9.11 8.05 -8.94
C ALA A 222 7.98 9.07 -9.20
N ARG A 223 7.03 8.76 -10.09
CA ARG A 223 5.87 9.62 -10.36
C ARG A 223 4.88 9.61 -9.20
N ALA A 224 4.58 8.44 -8.62
CA ALA A 224 3.75 8.34 -7.43
C ALA A 224 4.36 9.08 -6.23
N ASP A 225 5.69 9.09 -6.09
CA ASP A 225 6.41 9.87 -5.09
C ASP A 225 6.22 11.38 -5.25
N MET A 226 6.15 11.87 -6.48
CA MET A 226 5.83 13.29 -6.73
C MET A 226 4.42 13.61 -6.24
N VAL A 227 3.44 12.73 -6.51
CA VAL A 227 2.07 12.90 -6.06
C VAL A 227 1.98 12.91 -4.53
N ARG A 228 2.56 11.91 -3.83
CA ARG A 228 2.44 11.80 -2.37
C ARG A 228 3.13 12.93 -1.58
N ARG A 229 4.10 13.63 -2.19
CA ARG A 229 4.76 14.78 -1.56
C ARG A 229 3.86 16.02 -1.49
N THR A 230 2.84 16.08 -2.33
CA THR A 230 1.95 17.23 -2.45
C THR A 230 0.51 16.93 -2.07
N LEU A 231 0.11 15.66 -2.14
CA LEU A 231 -1.26 15.21 -1.91
C LEU A 231 -1.28 14.03 -0.93
N PRO A 232 -2.35 13.83 -0.15
CA PRO A 232 -2.46 12.74 0.82
C PRO A 232 -2.75 11.40 0.12
N LEU A 233 -1.81 10.95 -0.73
CA LEU A 233 -1.91 9.72 -1.50
C LEU A 233 -2.04 8.51 -0.57
N LYS A 234 -3.05 7.66 -0.82
CA LYS A 234 -3.28 6.41 -0.09
C LYS A 234 -3.27 5.19 -0.98
N TYR A 235 -3.68 5.33 -2.23
CA TYR A 235 -3.80 4.21 -3.15
C TYR A 235 -3.08 4.51 -4.47
N LEU A 236 -2.23 3.58 -4.90
CA LEU A 236 -1.65 3.54 -6.24
C LEU A 236 -2.24 2.34 -6.98
N ILE A 237 -3.01 2.60 -8.04
CA ILE A 237 -3.67 1.56 -8.83
C ILE A 237 -2.95 1.40 -10.17
N ILE A 238 -2.66 0.14 -10.54
CA ILE A 238 -2.00 -0.23 -11.80
C ILE A 238 -2.87 -1.27 -12.51
N ASP A 239 -3.50 -0.89 -13.62
CA ASP A 239 -4.47 -1.70 -14.35
C ASP A 239 -4.15 -1.79 -15.85
N PRO A 240 -3.67 -2.97 -16.32
CA PRO A 240 -3.07 -4.07 -15.58
C PRO A 240 -1.52 -4.06 -15.60
N TYR A 241 -0.92 -4.96 -14.81
CA TYR A 241 0.53 -5.17 -14.76
C TYR A 241 1.14 -5.60 -16.10
N LEU A 242 0.35 -6.23 -16.96
CA LEU A 242 0.82 -6.80 -18.24
C LEU A 242 1.59 -5.80 -19.12
N PHE A 243 1.28 -4.51 -19.00
CA PHE A 243 1.94 -3.44 -19.77
C PHE A 243 3.12 -2.81 -19.05
N MET A 244 3.45 -3.26 -17.83
CA MET A 244 4.65 -2.82 -17.16
C MET A 244 5.89 -3.42 -17.80
N GLU A 245 6.90 -2.60 -17.99
CA GLU A 245 8.22 -3.07 -18.42
C GLU A 245 9.00 -3.62 -17.22
N VAL A 246 9.06 -4.93 -17.10
CA VAL A 246 9.88 -5.60 -16.08
C VAL A 246 11.25 -5.87 -16.67
N GLU A 247 12.32 -5.32 -16.06
CA GLU A 247 13.70 -5.41 -16.55
C GLU A 247 14.21 -6.86 -16.52
N THR A 248 13.86 -7.66 -17.50
CA THR A 248 14.32 -9.07 -17.60
C THR A 248 15.81 -9.17 -17.85
N ASN A 249 16.44 -8.14 -18.41
CA ASN A 249 17.89 -8.14 -18.71
C ASN A 249 18.78 -8.20 -17.46
N ARG A 250 18.26 -7.80 -16.29
CA ARG A 250 18.96 -7.92 -14.99
C ARG A 250 18.72 -9.25 -14.31
N TYR A 251 17.75 -10.03 -14.76
CA TYR A 251 17.31 -11.24 -14.11
C TYR A 251 17.34 -12.40 -15.10
N ASN A 252 17.76 -13.57 -14.62
CA ASN A 252 17.87 -14.75 -15.48
C ASN A 252 16.51 -15.32 -15.92
N THR A 253 15.41 -14.94 -15.20
CA THR A 253 14.07 -15.44 -15.47
C THR A 253 13.00 -14.37 -15.22
N GLU A 254 11.88 -14.46 -15.94
CA GLU A 254 10.68 -13.63 -15.70
C GLU A 254 10.21 -13.72 -14.25
N THR A 255 10.24 -14.91 -13.65
CA THR A 255 9.86 -15.13 -12.24
C THR A 255 10.70 -14.29 -11.27
N GLN A 256 12.01 -14.16 -11.52
CA GLN A 256 12.90 -13.33 -10.68
C GLN A 256 12.61 -11.85 -10.89
N ALA A 257 12.35 -11.43 -12.12
CA ALA A 257 12.00 -10.07 -12.45
C ALA A 257 10.67 -9.64 -11.79
N ILE A 258 9.64 -10.48 -11.85
CA ILE A 258 8.36 -10.26 -11.15
C ILE A 258 8.58 -10.18 -9.64
N LYS A 259 9.38 -11.09 -9.06
CA LYS A 259 9.71 -11.04 -7.62
C LYS A 259 10.32 -9.69 -7.23
N ALA A 260 11.31 -9.22 -7.99
CA ALA A 260 11.97 -7.94 -7.71
C ALA A 260 10.99 -6.77 -7.79
N MET A 261 10.16 -6.72 -8.84
CA MET A 261 9.11 -5.72 -9.00
C MET A 261 8.15 -5.70 -7.80
N LEU A 262 7.58 -6.85 -7.44
CA LEU A 262 6.62 -6.97 -6.33
C LEU A 262 7.26 -6.58 -5.00
N THR A 263 8.50 -7.01 -4.75
CA THR A 263 9.25 -6.64 -3.54
C THR A 263 9.43 -5.13 -3.45
N GLN A 264 9.80 -4.49 -4.56
CA GLN A 264 9.98 -3.04 -4.63
C GLN A 264 8.67 -2.28 -4.40
N MET A 265 7.58 -2.70 -5.06
CA MET A 265 6.26 -2.09 -4.92
C MET A 265 5.72 -2.24 -3.50
N GLN A 266 5.83 -3.43 -2.89
CA GLN A 266 5.40 -3.68 -1.52
C GLN A 266 6.22 -2.86 -0.52
N ALA A 267 7.55 -2.84 -0.65
CA ALA A 267 8.42 -2.09 0.24
C ALA A 267 8.11 -0.59 0.19
N TRP A 268 7.94 -0.04 -1.03
CA TRP A 268 7.55 1.35 -1.21
C TRP A 268 6.18 1.65 -0.61
N GLY A 269 5.20 0.79 -0.85
CA GLY A 269 3.86 0.93 -0.29
C GLY A 269 3.87 0.97 1.24
N ARG A 270 4.55 0.02 1.89
CA ARG A 270 4.66 -0.05 3.35
C ARG A 270 5.42 1.13 3.95
N THR A 271 6.57 1.50 3.35
CA THR A 271 7.36 2.64 3.83
C THR A 271 6.59 3.96 3.81
N ASN A 272 5.64 4.09 2.88
CA ASN A 272 4.88 5.33 2.68
C ASN A 272 3.42 5.23 3.14
N ASN A 273 3.01 4.12 3.75
CA ASN A 273 1.63 3.83 4.15
C ASN A 273 0.63 3.92 2.98
N ILE A 274 1.05 3.44 1.80
CA ILE A 274 0.27 3.43 0.57
C ILE A 274 -0.06 2.00 0.17
N TRP A 275 -1.31 1.73 -0.18
CA TRP A 275 -1.72 0.50 -0.81
C TRP A 275 -1.44 0.54 -2.31
N VAL A 276 -0.62 -0.38 -2.79
CA VAL A 276 -0.41 -0.59 -4.23
C VAL A 276 -1.36 -1.69 -4.68
N ILE A 277 -2.30 -1.36 -5.54
CA ILE A 277 -3.27 -2.29 -6.12
C ILE A 277 -2.84 -2.61 -7.54
N ILE A 278 -2.57 -3.88 -7.83
CA ILE A 278 -2.12 -4.32 -9.14
C ILE A 278 -3.12 -5.33 -9.70
N VAL A 279 -3.62 -5.06 -10.90
CA VAL A 279 -4.44 -6.01 -11.66
C VAL A 279 -3.51 -6.95 -12.42
N ALA A 280 -3.65 -8.25 -12.16
CA ALA A 280 -2.86 -9.29 -12.80
C ALA A 280 -3.75 -10.39 -13.37
N HIS A 281 -3.50 -10.80 -14.63
CA HIS A 281 -4.28 -11.85 -15.26
C HIS A 281 -3.83 -13.24 -14.80
N PRO A 282 -4.76 -14.20 -14.69
CA PRO A 282 -4.39 -15.59 -14.47
C PRO A 282 -3.66 -16.17 -15.68
N ARG A 283 -2.87 -17.21 -15.48
CA ARG A 283 -2.38 -18.05 -16.58
C ARG A 283 -3.57 -18.66 -17.33
N LYS A 284 -3.32 -19.22 -18.48
CA LYS A 284 -4.37 -19.94 -19.21
C LYS A 284 -4.89 -21.07 -18.33
N LEU A 285 -6.16 -20.96 -17.93
CA LEU A 285 -6.83 -21.94 -17.10
C LEU A 285 -7.10 -23.22 -17.89
N THR A 286 -6.95 -24.37 -17.24
CA THR A 286 -7.20 -25.70 -17.82
C THR A 286 -8.70 -26.01 -17.78
N LYS A 287 -9.20 -26.70 -18.81
CA LYS A 287 -10.55 -27.24 -18.79
C LYS A 287 -10.58 -28.51 -17.97
N LEU A 288 -11.50 -28.59 -17.01
CA LEU A 288 -11.69 -29.77 -16.18
C LEU A 288 -12.40 -30.89 -16.97
N ASN A 289 -11.73 -32.05 -17.08
CA ASN A 289 -12.31 -33.35 -17.49
C ASN A 289 -13.29 -33.33 -18.67
N GLY A 290 -13.00 -32.58 -19.74
CA GLY A 290 -13.84 -32.58 -20.93
C GLY A 290 -15.16 -31.82 -20.78
N LYS A 291 -15.44 -31.23 -19.62
CA LYS A 291 -16.54 -30.28 -19.42
C LYS A 291 -16.09 -28.88 -19.83
N ASN A 292 -17.06 -28.03 -20.20
CA ASN A 292 -16.75 -26.62 -20.49
C ASN A 292 -16.45 -25.77 -19.22
N GLU A 293 -16.17 -26.43 -18.11
CA GLU A 293 -15.82 -25.81 -16.83
C GLU A 293 -14.32 -25.54 -16.82
N LEU A 294 -13.95 -24.31 -16.48
CA LEU A 294 -12.55 -23.91 -16.26
C LEU A 294 -12.14 -24.25 -14.83
N GLU A 295 -10.87 -24.54 -14.66
CA GLU A 295 -10.19 -24.58 -13.36
C GLU A 295 -10.53 -23.34 -12.54
N GLU A 296 -10.77 -23.50 -11.23
CA GLU A 296 -11.00 -22.36 -10.34
C GLU A 296 -9.72 -21.53 -10.18
N ILE A 297 -9.90 -20.22 -10.04
CA ILE A 297 -8.79 -19.30 -9.80
C ILE A 297 -8.38 -19.44 -8.35
N ASP A 298 -7.10 -19.74 -8.12
CA ASP A 298 -6.46 -19.68 -6.81
C ASP A 298 -5.29 -18.68 -6.83
N MET A 299 -4.65 -18.46 -5.68
CA MET A 299 -3.54 -17.51 -5.58
C MET A 299 -2.29 -17.91 -6.38
N TYR A 300 -2.17 -19.15 -6.86
CA TYR A 300 -1.06 -19.67 -7.67
C TYR A 300 -1.38 -19.70 -9.17
N THR A 301 -2.60 -19.40 -9.56
CA THR A 301 -3.00 -19.34 -10.97
C THR A 301 -2.62 -18.05 -11.68
N ILE A 302 -2.11 -17.05 -10.95
CA ILE A 302 -1.68 -15.78 -11.54
C ILE A 302 -0.46 -16.01 -12.43
N ALA A 303 -0.50 -15.44 -13.65
CA ALA A 303 0.53 -15.66 -14.66
C ALA A 303 1.93 -15.17 -14.23
N GLY A 304 2.95 -15.90 -14.67
CA GLY A 304 4.36 -15.52 -14.60
C GLY A 304 5.08 -15.91 -13.32
N SER A 305 4.45 -15.99 -12.15
CA SER A 305 5.19 -16.29 -10.91
C SER A 305 4.29 -16.64 -9.72
N ALA A 306 4.69 -17.66 -8.94
CA ALA A 306 4.12 -17.92 -7.61
C ALA A 306 4.45 -16.81 -6.59
N ASN A 307 5.33 -15.86 -6.94
CA ASN A 307 5.68 -14.75 -6.05
C ASN A 307 4.52 -13.77 -5.80
N TRP A 308 3.50 -13.75 -6.65
CA TRP A 308 2.26 -13.05 -6.39
C TRP A 308 1.65 -13.51 -5.05
N ALA A 309 1.51 -14.83 -4.90
CA ALA A 309 1.01 -15.43 -3.66
C ALA A 309 1.92 -15.15 -2.46
N ASN A 310 3.24 -15.11 -2.64
CA ASN A 310 4.19 -14.96 -1.53
C ASN A 310 4.26 -13.53 -1.01
N LEU A 311 4.21 -12.53 -1.90
CA LEU A 311 4.47 -11.13 -1.56
C LEU A 311 3.22 -10.31 -1.28
N ALA A 312 2.09 -10.55 -1.93
CA ALA A 312 0.87 -9.80 -1.69
C ALA A 312 0.38 -9.89 -0.23
N ASP A 313 -0.23 -8.82 0.25
CA ASP A 313 -0.91 -8.77 1.53
C ASP A 313 -2.37 -9.24 1.39
N PHE A 314 -3.02 -8.84 0.30
CA PHE A 314 -4.32 -9.34 -0.13
C PHE A 314 -4.26 -9.83 -1.57
N ILE A 315 -4.97 -10.91 -1.86
CA ILE A 315 -5.24 -11.36 -3.23
C ILE A 315 -6.72 -11.69 -3.32
N PHE A 316 -7.41 -11.08 -4.25
CA PHE A 316 -8.78 -11.45 -4.55
C PHE A 316 -9.00 -11.66 -6.06
N SER A 317 -9.93 -12.53 -6.38
CA SER A 317 -10.37 -12.73 -7.75
C SER A 317 -11.80 -12.22 -7.95
N ILE A 318 -12.03 -11.67 -9.14
CA ILE A 318 -13.36 -11.26 -9.60
C ILE A 318 -13.81 -12.22 -10.69
N SER A 319 -14.94 -12.87 -10.44
CA SER A 319 -15.55 -13.83 -11.36
C SER A 319 -16.99 -13.42 -11.70
N ARG A 320 -17.30 -13.36 -12.96
CA ARG A 320 -18.69 -13.21 -13.42
C ARG A 320 -19.33 -14.57 -13.59
N ILE A 321 -20.34 -14.82 -12.80
CA ILE A 321 -21.10 -16.07 -12.83
C ILE A 321 -22.33 -15.83 -13.72
N SER A 322 -22.41 -16.55 -14.84
CA SER A 322 -23.54 -16.48 -15.76
C SER A 322 -24.38 -17.75 -15.63
N ARG A 323 -25.64 -17.58 -15.26
CA ARG A 323 -26.62 -18.65 -15.16
C ARG A 323 -27.86 -18.33 -16.01
N GLN A 324 -28.67 -19.34 -16.29
CA GLN A 324 -29.95 -19.12 -17.00
C GLN A 324 -30.88 -18.18 -16.22
N ASP A 325 -30.77 -18.17 -14.89
CA ASP A 325 -31.63 -17.42 -13.99
C ASP A 325 -31.12 -15.98 -13.68
N GLY A 326 -29.91 -15.65 -14.11
CA GLY A 326 -29.32 -14.32 -13.89
C GLY A 326 -27.79 -14.34 -13.80
N ASN A 327 -27.20 -13.15 -13.92
CA ASN A 327 -25.75 -12.97 -13.78
C ASN A 327 -25.43 -12.26 -12.49
N TYR A 328 -24.37 -12.72 -11.81
CA TYR A 328 -23.83 -12.05 -10.63
C TYR A 328 -22.31 -12.06 -10.64
N THR A 329 -21.74 -11.28 -9.76
CA THR A 329 -20.29 -11.20 -9.59
C THR A 329 -19.91 -11.82 -8.25
N ARG A 330 -18.89 -12.66 -8.25
CA ARG A 330 -18.31 -13.24 -7.05
C ARG A 330 -16.89 -12.69 -6.88
N LEU A 331 -16.65 -12.15 -5.69
CA LEU A 331 -15.32 -11.88 -5.21
C LEU A 331 -14.87 -13.06 -4.35
N ASP A 332 -13.73 -13.65 -4.67
CA ASP A 332 -13.10 -14.67 -3.83
C ASP A 332 -11.83 -14.06 -3.23
N MET A 333 -11.79 -13.83 -1.93
CA MET A 333 -10.58 -13.44 -1.21
C MET A 333 -9.70 -14.66 -1.04
N LEU A 334 -8.69 -14.76 -1.90
CA LEU A 334 -7.79 -15.92 -2.01
C LEU A 334 -6.67 -15.89 -0.98
N LYS A 335 -6.28 -14.70 -0.54
CA LYS A 335 -5.24 -14.50 0.45
C LYS A 335 -5.49 -13.28 1.30
N VAL A 336 -5.31 -13.47 2.60
CA VAL A 336 -5.18 -12.42 3.61
C VAL A 336 -3.91 -12.72 4.39
N ARG A 337 -2.98 -11.75 4.49
CA ARG A 337 -1.72 -11.92 5.22
C ARG A 337 -1.95 -11.86 6.72
N ASP A 338 -2.73 -10.90 7.16
CA ASP A 338 -3.08 -10.69 8.56
C ASP A 338 -4.49 -11.21 8.83
N GLN A 339 -4.56 -12.42 9.37
CA GLN A 339 -5.82 -13.13 9.60
C GLN A 339 -6.57 -12.62 10.86
N ASP A 340 -5.92 -11.78 11.68
CA ASP A 340 -6.58 -11.10 12.79
C ASP A 340 -7.49 -9.96 12.30
N LEU A 341 -7.19 -9.41 11.12
CA LEU A 341 -8.00 -8.34 10.51
C LEU A 341 -9.19 -8.87 9.72
N CYS A 342 -8.98 -9.86 8.86
CA CYS A 342 -10.03 -10.43 8.03
C CYS A 342 -9.64 -11.85 7.56
N GLN A 343 -10.59 -12.55 6.93
CA GLN A 343 -10.43 -13.96 6.55
C GLN A 343 -10.55 -14.14 5.04
N THR A 344 -10.06 -15.28 4.54
CA THR A 344 -10.38 -15.72 3.17
C THR A 344 -11.86 -16.14 3.11
N GLY A 345 -12.47 -15.91 1.96
CA GLY A 345 -13.89 -16.22 1.76
C GLY A 345 -14.41 -15.65 0.46
N SER A 346 -15.70 -15.87 0.20
CA SER A 346 -16.36 -15.40 -1.01
C SER A 346 -17.51 -14.47 -0.67
N VAL A 347 -17.66 -13.42 -1.46
CA VAL A 347 -18.78 -12.47 -1.37
C VAL A 347 -19.48 -12.37 -2.73
N LEU A 348 -20.79 -12.36 -2.70
CA LEU A 348 -21.61 -12.25 -3.89
C LEU A 348 -22.11 -10.81 -4.07
N TYR A 349 -22.10 -10.34 -5.32
CA TYR A 349 -22.56 -9.01 -5.66
C TYR A 349 -23.52 -9.02 -6.83
N VAL A 350 -24.52 -8.16 -6.76
CA VAL A 350 -25.30 -7.75 -7.91
C VAL A 350 -24.69 -6.48 -8.49
N ARG A 351 -24.41 -6.49 -9.80
CA ARG A 351 -23.96 -5.31 -10.52
C ARG A 351 -25.19 -4.52 -10.98
N GLN A 352 -25.33 -3.32 -10.46
CA GLN A 352 -26.37 -2.37 -10.85
C GLN A 352 -26.16 -1.85 -12.28
N ALA A 353 -27.22 -1.36 -12.91
CA ALA A 353 -27.17 -0.81 -14.27
C ALA A 353 -26.12 0.33 -14.42
N CYS A 354 -25.91 1.12 -13.38
CA CYS A 354 -24.91 2.18 -13.35
C CYS A 354 -23.46 1.70 -13.18
N GLY A 355 -23.25 0.40 -12.92
CA GLY A 355 -21.93 -0.21 -12.72
C GLY A 355 -21.55 -0.48 -11.28
N ARG A 356 -22.33 -0.01 -10.29
CA ARG A 356 -22.07 -0.28 -8.87
C ARG A 356 -22.31 -1.73 -8.51
N TYR A 357 -21.66 -2.16 -7.44
CA TYR A 357 -21.79 -3.50 -6.90
C TYR A 357 -22.39 -3.45 -5.50
N ASP A 358 -23.45 -4.23 -5.26
CA ASP A 358 -24.10 -4.37 -3.96
C ASP A 358 -23.97 -5.81 -3.50
N GLU A 359 -23.46 -6.03 -2.26
CA GLU A 359 -23.29 -7.37 -1.72
C GLU A 359 -24.62 -8.06 -1.40
N ARG A 360 -24.62 -9.38 -1.45
CA ARG A 360 -25.78 -10.23 -1.14
C ARG A 360 -25.35 -11.42 -0.28
N GLU A 361 -26.24 -11.86 0.59
CA GLU A 361 -25.99 -12.94 1.54
C GLU A 361 -26.04 -14.33 0.89
N SER A 362 -26.80 -14.47 -0.20
CA SER A 362 -26.96 -15.77 -0.84
C SER A 362 -27.19 -15.68 -2.35
N GLU A 363 -27.00 -16.82 -3.05
CA GLU A 363 -27.30 -16.93 -4.48
C GLU A 363 -28.79 -16.74 -4.77
N GLU A 364 -29.68 -17.20 -3.86
CA GLU A 364 -31.12 -17.04 -4.03
C GLU A 364 -31.53 -15.57 -4.05
N GLN A 365 -30.92 -14.73 -3.20
CA GLN A 365 -31.17 -13.28 -3.22
C GLN A 365 -30.73 -12.67 -4.56
N VAL A 366 -29.53 -13.02 -5.02
CA VAL A 366 -29.00 -12.54 -6.30
C VAL A 366 -29.91 -12.92 -7.47
N ILE A 367 -30.34 -14.18 -7.53
CA ILE A 367 -31.20 -14.70 -8.58
C ILE A 367 -32.60 -14.03 -8.54
N ALA A 368 -33.18 -13.87 -7.35
CA ALA A 368 -34.46 -13.21 -7.18
C ALA A 368 -34.44 -11.75 -7.66
N GLU A 369 -33.38 -11.03 -7.39
CA GLU A 369 -33.18 -9.66 -7.85
C GLU A 369 -32.98 -9.59 -9.39
N ALA A 370 -32.15 -10.47 -9.95
CA ALA A 370 -31.94 -10.58 -11.40
C ALA A 370 -33.23 -10.89 -12.18
N GLN A 371 -34.18 -11.59 -11.53
CA GLN A 371 -35.50 -11.88 -12.09
C GLN A 371 -36.53 -10.76 -11.85
N GLY A 372 -36.13 -9.62 -11.24
CA GLY A 372 -37.02 -8.50 -10.93
C GLY A 372 -38.03 -8.80 -9.80
N LYS A 373 -37.84 -9.89 -9.03
CA LYS A 373 -38.73 -10.27 -7.92
C LYS A 373 -38.53 -9.42 -6.67
N VAL A 374 -37.36 -8.81 -6.53
CA VAL A 374 -36.97 -7.92 -5.43
C VAL A 374 -36.39 -6.66 -6.06
N MET A 375 -36.83 -5.48 -5.62
CA MET A 375 -36.22 -4.22 -6.05
C MET A 375 -34.95 -3.97 -5.20
N SER A 376 -33.85 -3.65 -5.88
CA SER A 376 -32.65 -3.12 -5.23
C SER A 376 -32.98 -1.86 -4.45
N LYS A 377 -32.55 -1.75 -3.20
CA LYS A 377 -32.60 -0.49 -2.48
C LYS A 377 -31.46 0.40 -3.00
N ASP A 378 -31.82 1.46 -3.73
CA ASP A 378 -30.87 2.48 -4.17
C ASP A 378 -30.29 3.22 -2.96
N HIS A 379 -29.31 2.62 -2.30
CA HIS A 379 -28.47 3.31 -1.32
C HIS A 379 -27.22 3.82 -2.02
N LEU A 380 -27.16 5.15 -2.17
CA LEU A 380 -25.91 5.84 -2.52
C LEU A 380 -25.01 5.85 -1.28
N PRO A 381 -23.93 5.03 -1.21
CA PRO A 381 -23.11 4.93 0.00
C PRO A 381 -22.37 6.22 0.37
N TRP A 382 -22.40 7.24 -0.50
CA TRP A 382 -21.68 8.52 -0.33
C TRP A 382 -22.56 9.77 -0.34
N THR A 383 -23.88 9.67 -0.38
CA THR A 383 -24.78 10.84 -0.43
C THR A 383 -24.70 11.77 0.76
N GLY A 384 -24.04 11.38 1.87
CA GLY A 384 -23.76 12.26 3.00
C GLY A 384 -22.38 12.92 3.00
N GLN A 385 -21.47 12.54 2.09
CA GLN A 385 -20.05 12.94 2.12
C GLN A 385 -19.65 13.92 1.00
N LEU A 386 -20.56 14.21 0.07
CA LEU A 386 -20.30 15.16 -1.02
C LEU A 386 -20.45 16.64 -0.62
N THR A 387 -20.44 16.95 0.67
CA THR A 387 -20.31 18.35 1.13
C THR A 387 -18.86 18.77 0.90
N VAL A 388 -18.64 19.43 -0.21
CA VAL A 388 -17.42 20.17 -0.47
C VAL A 388 -17.45 21.36 0.48
N ASP A 389 -16.58 21.37 1.50
CA ASP A 389 -16.31 22.59 2.25
C ASP A 389 -15.80 23.65 1.25
N ASN A 390 -16.50 24.79 1.20
CA ASN A 390 -16.19 25.95 0.35
C ASN A 390 -14.87 26.60 0.76
#